data_0ef9f8689ac704ecdaef6c1287dce8a3
#
_entry.id   0ef9f8689ac704ecdaef6c1287dce8a3
#
_cell.length_a   1.000
_cell.length_b   1.000
_cell.length_c   1.000
_cell.angle_alpha   90.00
_cell.angle_beta   90.00
_cell.angle_gamma   90.00
#
_symmetry.space_group_name_H-M   'P 1'
#
loop_
_entity.id
_entity.type
_entity.pdbx_description
1 polymer ?
#
loop_
_entity_poly.entity_id
_entity_poly.type
_entity_poly.pdbx_seq_one_letter_code
_entity_poly.pdbx_strand_id
1 'polypeptide(L)'
;MQLREIVLDHSLRELTVRGQPDYPVAVYENDMAGFLNGSVPWHWHQEIELVRIRRGTLIVETEGQRLVLREGEGAFLNAGVLHRMSREGSRNCQMCNIVFAPQIISGTESSLIHSRYLLPLLHCTALPILKLSREIPWQGRALELMEQTARTWTGQEELWELALRQQLTELWTLLLRENRQALAQREQRDPRLKTMLLYLQEHMAEPVRLEDAAAAAGVSPRECTRCFRRHLDTTPMAYLIQLRIRTAAAMLERTDDPVTEIGLAVGFGSPSYFGKVFRESTGLSPREYRQRFQKEGTGTART
;
A
#
# COMPACT_ATOMS: atom_id res chain seq x y z
N MET A 1 8.27 18.84 -5.31
CA MET A 1 9.49 18.15 -4.89
C MET A 1 9.98 17.32 -6.07
N GLN A 2 11.29 17.11 -6.24
CA GLN A 2 11.86 16.29 -7.33
C GLN A 2 12.57 15.09 -6.72
N LEU A 3 12.22 13.89 -7.13
CA LEU A 3 12.92 12.68 -6.75
C LEU A 3 14.03 12.44 -7.79
N ARG A 4 15.25 12.19 -7.36
CA ARG A 4 16.39 11.92 -8.27
C ARG A 4 16.95 10.52 -8.13
N GLU A 5 16.66 9.87 -7.01
CA GLU A 5 17.15 8.54 -6.70
C GLU A 5 16.15 7.85 -5.75
N ILE A 6 15.97 6.55 -5.91
CA ILE A 6 15.21 5.72 -4.97
C ILE A 6 16.16 4.78 -4.25
N VAL A 7 15.99 4.66 -2.95
CA VAL A 7 16.77 3.74 -2.11
C VAL A 7 15.98 2.43 -1.99
N LEU A 8 16.63 1.33 -2.35
CA LEU A 8 16.01 -0.01 -2.35
C LEU A 8 16.68 -0.90 -1.32
N ASP A 9 15.90 -1.80 -0.72
CA ASP A 9 16.44 -2.94 0.03
C ASP A 9 16.73 -4.14 -0.91
N HIS A 10 17.23 -5.24 -0.34
CA HIS A 10 17.55 -6.46 -1.06
C HIS A 10 16.34 -7.16 -1.72
N SER A 11 15.11 -6.81 -1.31
CA SER A 11 13.87 -7.32 -1.88
C SER A 11 13.29 -6.40 -2.97
N LEU A 12 14.04 -5.37 -3.40
CA LEU A 12 13.60 -4.30 -4.29
C LEU A 12 12.49 -3.41 -3.70
N ARG A 13 12.27 -3.45 -2.40
CA ARG A 13 11.33 -2.56 -1.74
C ARG A 13 11.95 -1.17 -1.64
N GLU A 14 11.19 -0.17 -2.04
CA GLU A 14 11.59 1.22 -1.87
C GLU A 14 11.51 1.62 -0.38
N LEU A 15 12.58 2.24 0.12
CA LEU A 15 12.71 2.70 1.49
C LEU A 15 12.42 4.19 1.65
N THR A 16 12.05 4.88 0.58
CA THR A 16 11.71 6.31 0.61
C THR A 16 10.48 6.54 1.48
N VAL A 17 10.62 7.37 2.51
CA VAL A 17 9.49 7.79 3.33
C VAL A 17 8.65 8.79 2.56
N ARG A 18 7.37 8.51 2.39
CA ARG A 18 6.41 9.32 1.62
C ARG A 18 5.58 10.19 2.56
N GLY A 19 5.69 11.51 2.39
CA GLY A 19 4.95 12.46 3.25
C GLY A 19 5.40 12.45 4.70
N GLN A 20 4.46 12.73 5.60
CA GLN A 20 4.66 12.68 7.06
C GLN A 20 3.97 11.44 7.64
N PRO A 21 4.39 10.93 8.81
CA PRO A 21 3.79 9.74 9.41
C PRO A 21 2.28 9.85 9.65
N ASP A 22 1.79 11.04 9.98
CA ASP A 22 0.39 11.37 10.21
C ASP A 22 -0.36 11.77 8.93
N TYR A 23 0.37 12.13 7.86
CA TYR A 23 -0.17 12.45 6.55
C TYR A 23 0.69 11.86 5.42
N PRO A 24 0.61 10.54 5.17
CA PRO A 24 1.49 9.81 4.25
C PRO A 24 1.06 9.99 2.79
N VAL A 25 1.24 11.21 2.29
CA VAL A 25 1.06 11.61 0.88
C VAL A 25 2.30 12.36 0.42
N ALA A 26 2.72 12.13 -0.81
CA ALA A 26 3.75 12.92 -1.46
C ALA A 26 3.41 13.16 -2.93
N VAL A 27 3.68 14.37 -3.40
CA VAL A 27 3.53 14.73 -4.82
C VAL A 27 4.88 15.18 -5.35
N TYR A 28 5.30 14.57 -6.45
CA TYR A 28 6.58 14.82 -7.10
C TYR A 28 6.35 15.31 -8.53
N GLU A 29 6.98 16.39 -8.91
CA GLU A 29 7.16 16.78 -10.30
C GLU A 29 8.53 16.29 -10.74
N ASN A 30 8.56 15.19 -11.45
CA ASN A 30 9.77 14.48 -11.82
C ASN A 30 10.13 14.71 -13.28
N ASP A 31 11.43 14.88 -13.51
CA ASP A 31 12.05 14.91 -14.82
C ASP A 31 12.92 13.66 -14.98
N MET A 32 12.59 12.81 -15.97
CA MET A 32 13.29 11.55 -16.20
C MET A 32 14.76 11.74 -16.55
N ALA A 33 15.16 12.92 -17.04
CA ALA A 33 16.59 13.22 -17.26
C ALA A 33 17.39 13.29 -15.94
N GLY A 34 16.72 13.49 -14.81
CA GLY A 34 17.36 13.47 -13.48
C GLY A 34 17.67 12.07 -12.94
N PHE A 35 17.11 11.02 -13.55
CA PHE A 35 17.38 9.63 -13.17
C PHE A 35 18.46 9.01 -14.04
N LEU A 36 19.23 8.08 -13.46
CA LEU A 36 20.28 7.36 -14.18
C LEU A 36 19.70 6.68 -15.45
N ASN A 37 20.27 6.98 -16.59
CA ASN A 37 19.80 6.49 -17.90
C ASN A 37 18.32 6.82 -18.22
N GLY A 38 17.73 7.80 -17.55
CA GLY A 38 16.31 8.16 -17.72
C GLY A 38 15.37 7.03 -17.30
N SER A 39 15.71 6.31 -16.23
CA SER A 39 14.97 5.13 -15.78
C SER A 39 14.93 5.07 -14.25
N VAL A 40 13.77 4.72 -13.72
CA VAL A 40 13.57 4.27 -12.33
C VAL A 40 13.65 2.75 -12.36
N PRO A 41 14.56 2.11 -11.59
CA PRO A 41 14.78 0.66 -11.62
C PRO A 41 13.55 -0.10 -11.13
N TRP A 42 13.58 -1.43 -11.25
CA TRP A 42 12.57 -2.31 -10.67
C TRP A 42 12.48 -2.09 -9.16
N HIS A 43 11.27 -1.74 -8.69
CA HIS A 43 10.97 -1.53 -7.27
C HIS A 43 9.50 -1.76 -6.98
N TRP A 44 9.18 -1.87 -5.69
CA TRP A 44 7.81 -1.91 -5.21
C TRP A 44 7.69 -1.15 -3.88
N HIS A 45 6.51 -0.66 -3.57
CA HIS A 45 6.17 0.02 -2.31
C HIS A 45 4.72 -0.26 -1.92
N GLN A 46 4.36 0.00 -0.67
CA GLN A 46 3.03 -0.28 -0.14
C GLN A 46 1.99 0.81 -0.44
N GLU A 47 2.44 1.92 -0.95
CA GLU A 47 1.60 3.04 -1.33
C GLU A 47 0.96 2.81 -2.70
N ILE A 48 -0.14 3.52 -2.94
CA ILE A 48 -0.76 3.66 -4.24
C ILE A 48 0.00 4.77 -4.99
N GLU A 49 0.26 4.57 -6.27
CA GLU A 49 0.90 5.57 -7.10
C GLU A 49 0.02 5.96 -8.29
N LEU A 50 -0.10 7.25 -8.51
CA LEU A 50 -0.75 7.84 -9.68
C LEU A 50 0.30 8.61 -10.46
N VAL A 51 0.46 8.27 -11.73
CA VAL A 51 1.42 8.91 -12.63
C VAL A 51 0.69 9.69 -13.70
N ARG A 52 1.04 10.94 -13.93
CA ARG A 52 0.53 11.77 -15.02
C ARG A 52 1.64 12.36 -15.86
N ILE A 53 1.58 12.19 -17.16
CA ILE A 53 2.59 12.69 -18.07
C ILE A 53 2.31 14.17 -18.39
N ARG A 54 3.28 15.03 -18.06
CA ARG A 54 3.28 16.45 -18.36
C ARG A 54 3.82 16.73 -19.76
N ARG A 55 4.89 15.99 -20.14
CA ARG A 55 5.55 16.13 -21.43
C ARG A 55 6.29 14.85 -21.80
N GLY A 56 6.27 14.48 -23.06
CA GLY A 56 7.00 13.32 -23.58
C GLY A 56 6.27 12.00 -23.43
N THR A 57 7.01 10.91 -23.30
CA THR A 57 6.47 9.54 -23.25
C THR A 57 7.19 8.76 -22.16
N LEU A 58 6.41 8.11 -21.32
CA LEU A 58 6.84 7.19 -20.26
C LEU A 58 6.43 5.77 -20.58
N ILE A 59 7.32 4.83 -20.36
CA ILE A 59 7.04 3.40 -20.36
C ILE A 59 6.98 2.95 -18.90
N VAL A 60 5.87 2.34 -18.50
CA VAL A 60 5.68 1.70 -17.19
C VAL A 60 5.56 0.21 -17.42
N GLU A 61 6.37 -0.58 -16.73
CA GLU A 61 6.40 -2.03 -16.85
C GLU A 61 6.19 -2.70 -15.51
N THR A 62 5.42 -3.78 -15.52
CA THR A 62 5.26 -4.75 -14.43
C THR A 62 5.64 -6.14 -14.95
N GLU A 63 5.62 -7.18 -14.12
CA GLU A 63 5.94 -8.55 -14.56
C GLU A 63 5.10 -9.06 -15.73
N GLY A 64 3.87 -8.58 -15.89
CA GLY A 64 2.95 -9.08 -16.94
C GLY A 64 2.40 -8.01 -17.87
N GLN A 65 2.72 -6.73 -17.68
CA GLN A 65 2.12 -5.64 -18.45
C GLN A 65 3.15 -4.56 -18.78
N ARG A 66 2.97 -3.95 -19.94
CA ARG A 66 3.75 -2.79 -20.38
C ARG A 66 2.79 -1.72 -20.90
N LEU A 67 2.82 -0.57 -20.26
CA LEU A 67 2.05 0.61 -20.68
C LEU A 67 2.98 1.65 -21.31
N VAL A 68 2.48 2.26 -22.37
CA VAL A 68 3.09 3.46 -22.96
C VAL A 68 2.15 4.63 -22.70
N LEU A 69 2.63 5.59 -21.92
CA LEU A 69 1.89 6.78 -21.51
C LEU A 69 2.44 7.99 -22.25
N ARG A 70 1.56 8.69 -22.94
CA ARG A 70 1.91 9.93 -23.69
C ARG A 70 1.48 11.16 -22.91
N GLU A 71 1.91 12.31 -23.38
CA GLU A 71 1.52 13.60 -22.83
C GLU A 71 0.01 13.72 -22.63
N GLY A 72 -0.41 14.12 -21.43
CA GLY A 72 -1.80 14.22 -21.02
C GLY A 72 -2.44 12.93 -20.54
N GLU A 73 -1.82 11.76 -20.78
CA GLU A 73 -2.24 10.47 -20.23
C GLU A 73 -1.66 10.24 -18.83
N GLY A 74 -2.16 9.22 -18.14
CA GLY A 74 -1.67 8.81 -16.83
C GLY A 74 -1.84 7.33 -16.58
N ALA A 75 -1.47 6.91 -15.38
CA ALA A 75 -1.70 5.56 -14.89
C ALA A 75 -1.99 5.54 -13.40
N PHE A 76 -2.75 4.54 -13.00
CA PHE A 76 -2.88 4.06 -11.63
C PHE A 76 -1.98 2.84 -11.48
N LEU A 77 -1.15 2.82 -10.44
CA LEU A 77 -0.35 1.68 -10.01
C LEU A 77 -0.83 1.25 -8.63
N ASN A 78 -1.16 -0.01 -8.51
CA ASN A 78 -1.67 -0.56 -7.26
C ASN A 78 -0.55 -0.77 -6.23
N ALA A 79 -0.89 -0.76 -4.96
CA ALA A 79 0.03 -1.03 -3.86
C ALA A 79 0.70 -2.41 -4.00
N GLY A 80 1.99 -2.49 -3.68
CA GLY A 80 2.76 -3.73 -3.69
C GLY A 80 3.10 -4.30 -5.07
N VAL A 81 2.83 -3.57 -6.14
CA VAL A 81 3.15 -4.01 -7.51
C VAL A 81 4.62 -3.74 -7.82
N LEU A 82 5.35 -4.79 -8.20
CA LEU A 82 6.72 -4.65 -8.73
C LEU A 82 6.66 -3.98 -10.10
N HIS A 83 7.30 -2.83 -10.23
CA HIS A 83 7.26 -2.03 -11.46
C HIS A 83 8.57 -1.29 -11.70
N ARG A 84 8.76 -0.85 -12.93
CA ARG A 84 9.81 0.09 -13.32
C ARG A 84 9.24 1.14 -14.28
N MET A 85 9.94 2.27 -14.37
CA MET A 85 9.58 3.34 -15.28
C MET A 85 10.78 3.75 -16.11
N SER A 86 10.56 4.06 -17.39
CA SER A 86 11.63 4.58 -18.27
C SER A 86 11.06 5.54 -19.30
N ARG A 87 11.86 6.52 -19.71
CA ARG A 87 11.51 7.36 -20.87
C ARG A 87 11.63 6.56 -22.17
N GLU A 88 10.86 6.94 -23.17
CA GLU A 88 10.97 6.34 -24.50
C GLU A 88 12.14 6.99 -25.29
N GLY A 89 13.14 6.21 -25.62
CA GLY A 89 14.32 6.66 -26.39
C GLY A 89 15.10 7.77 -25.69
N SER A 90 15.59 8.75 -26.45
CA SER A 90 16.40 9.87 -25.96
C SER A 90 15.57 11.11 -25.58
N ARG A 91 14.28 11.15 -25.91
CA ARG A 91 13.41 12.29 -25.60
C ARG A 91 13.15 12.36 -24.11
N ASN A 92 13.21 13.57 -23.55
CA ASN A 92 12.91 13.75 -22.14
C ASN A 92 11.44 13.53 -21.83
N CYS A 93 11.16 13.07 -20.61
CA CYS A 93 9.80 12.88 -20.10
C CYS A 93 9.66 13.57 -18.75
N GLN A 94 8.63 14.40 -18.62
CA GLN A 94 8.26 15.07 -17.39
C GLN A 94 6.93 14.50 -16.90
N MET A 95 6.86 14.17 -15.63
CA MET A 95 5.70 13.56 -15.02
C MET A 95 5.42 14.08 -13.62
N CYS A 96 4.16 14.06 -13.23
CA CYS A 96 3.71 14.25 -11.86
C CYS A 96 3.36 12.88 -11.27
N ASN A 97 3.95 12.56 -10.13
CA ASN A 97 3.63 11.36 -9.35
C ASN A 97 2.93 11.78 -8.05
N ILE A 98 1.79 11.16 -7.77
CA ILE A 98 1.08 11.28 -6.50
C ILE A 98 1.17 9.92 -5.83
N VAL A 99 1.88 9.84 -4.72
CA VAL A 99 2.09 8.59 -3.96
C VAL A 99 1.46 8.74 -2.59
N PHE A 100 0.59 7.83 -2.21
CA PHE A 100 -0.13 7.93 -0.95
C PHE A 100 -0.44 6.57 -0.34
N ALA A 101 -0.40 6.50 0.98
CA ALA A 101 -0.81 5.32 1.71
C ALA A 101 -2.35 5.17 1.70
N PRO A 102 -2.88 3.93 1.59
CA PRO A 102 -4.32 3.68 1.59
C PRO A 102 -5.08 4.29 2.76
N GLN A 103 -4.43 4.46 3.90
CA GLN A 103 -4.99 5.03 5.12
C GLN A 103 -5.45 6.49 4.97
N ILE A 104 -4.92 7.22 4.00
CA ILE A 104 -5.41 8.58 3.65
C ILE A 104 -6.91 8.55 3.33
N ILE A 105 -7.38 7.50 2.66
CA ILE A 105 -8.80 7.33 2.33
C ILE A 105 -9.56 6.72 3.50
N SER A 106 -9.06 5.62 4.06
CA SER A 106 -9.82 4.81 5.02
C SER A 106 -9.69 5.25 6.48
N GLY A 107 -8.70 6.07 6.82
CA GLY A 107 -8.30 6.31 8.20
C GLY A 107 -7.53 5.10 8.76
N THR A 108 -8.19 4.24 9.52
CA THR A 108 -7.58 3.05 10.11
C THR A 108 -7.85 1.79 9.29
N GLU A 109 -6.96 0.80 9.39
CA GLU A 109 -7.14 -0.51 8.75
C GLU A 109 -8.36 -1.29 9.30
N SER A 110 -8.77 -1.02 10.53
CA SER A 110 -9.97 -1.61 11.15
C SER A 110 -11.28 -0.96 10.70
N SER A 111 -11.25 0.07 9.86
CA SER A 111 -12.44 0.76 9.41
C SER A 111 -13.25 -0.06 8.39
N LEU A 112 -14.58 0.16 8.38
CA LEU A 112 -15.46 -0.38 7.35
C LEU A 112 -15.02 0.06 5.93
N ILE A 113 -14.54 1.30 5.81
CA ILE A 113 -14.07 1.83 4.52
C ILE A 113 -12.87 1.02 4.03
N HIS A 114 -11.92 0.71 4.91
CA HIS A 114 -10.75 -0.10 4.56
C HIS A 114 -11.16 -1.49 4.08
N SER A 115 -11.89 -2.24 4.90
CA SER A 115 -12.25 -3.62 4.60
C SER A 115 -13.17 -3.77 3.38
N ARG A 116 -14.12 -2.85 3.21
CA ARG A 116 -15.15 -2.94 2.17
C ARG A 116 -14.76 -2.30 0.84
N TYR A 117 -13.99 -1.21 0.87
CA TYR A 117 -13.73 -0.41 -0.34
C TYR A 117 -12.26 -0.29 -0.73
N LEU A 118 -11.31 -0.50 0.20
CA LEU A 118 -9.88 -0.48 -0.15
C LEU A 118 -9.35 -1.88 -0.47
N LEU A 119 -9.49 -2.83 0.46
CA LEU A 119 -8.94 -4.17 0.29
C LEU A 119 -9.35 -4.86 -1.04
N PRO A 120 -10.59 -4.74 -1.55
CA PRO A 120 -10.94 -5.37 -2.82
C PRO A 120 -10.07 -4.90 -3.99
N LEU A 121 -9.74 -3.61 -4.09
CA LEU A 121 -8.91 -3.10 -5.16
C LEU A 121 -7.41 -3.31 -4.86
N LEU A 122 -6.95 -3.02 -3.65
CA LEU A 122 -5.55 -3.23 -3.25
C LEU A 122 -5.05 -4.65 -3.53
N HIS A 123 -5.90 -5.63 -3.29
CA HIS A 123 -5.57 -7.03 -3.54
C HIS A 123 -6.02 -7.53 -4.93
N CYS A 124 -6.47 -6.68 -5.84
CA CYS A 124 -6.91 -7.10 -7.17
C CYS A 124 -5.72 -7.34 -8.10
N THR A 125 -5.31 -8.59 -8.24
CA THR A 125 -4.22 -9.00 -9.15
C THR A 125 -4.56 -8.80 -10.63
N ALA A 126 -5.83 -8.57 -10.98
CA ALA A 126 -6.24 -8.27 -12.35
C ALA A 126 -6.03 -6.78 -12.71
N LEU A 127 -5.79 -5.92 -11.71
CA LEU A 127 -5.56 -4.49 -11.86
C LEU A 127 -4.25 -4.05 -11.18
N PRO A 128 -3.10 -4.61 -11.57
CA PRO A 128 -1.82 -4.17 -11.03
C PRO A 128 -1.50 -2.74 -11.48
N ILE A 129 -1.75 -2.44 -12.75
CA ILE A 129 -1.67 -1.11 -13.33
C ILE A 129 -2.84 -0.87 -14.26
N LEU A 130 -3.25 0.41 -14.41
CA LEU A 130 -4.34 0.81 -15.30
C LEU A 130 -3.96 2.11 -16.00
N LYS A 131 -3.97 2.11 -17.33
CA LYS A 131 -3.80 3.31 -18.15
C LYS A 131 -5.04 4.21 -18.03
N LEU A 132 -4.81 5.51 -17.90
CA LEU A 132 -5.84 6.55 -17.89
C LEU A 132 -5.67 7.46 -19.12
N SER A 133 -6.75 7.61 -19.91
CA SER A 133 -6.80 8.42 -21.12
C SER A 133 -8.03 9.33 -21.10
N ARG A 134 -7.94 10.50 -21.71
CA ARG A 134 -9.08 11.43 -21.86
C ARG A 134 -10.16 10.93 -22.82
N GLU A 135 -9.86 9.92 -23.62
CA GLU A 135 -10.82 9.32 -24.56
C GLU A 135 -11.99 8.61 -23.85
N ILE A 136 -11.76 8.18 -22.60
CA ILE A 136 -12.77 7.53 -21.76
C ILE A 136 -13.24 8.54 -20.69
N PRO A 137 -14.52 8.91 -20.65
CA PRO A 137 -15.00 10.02 -19.81
C PRO A 137 -14.61 9.93 -18.34
N TRP A 138 -14.75 8.77 -17.69
CA TRP A 138 -14.41 8.60 -16.30
C TRP A 138 -12.89 8.69 -16.05
N GLN A 139 -12.07 8.22 -16.99
CA GLN A 139 -10.61 8.35 -16.93
C GLN A 139 -10.18 9.80 -17.11
N GLY A 140 -10.86 10.55 -18.00
CA GLY A 140 -10.69 11.98 -18.12
C GLY A 140 -10.93 12.71 -16.78
N ARG A 141 -12.02 12.34 -16.06
CA ARG A 141 -12.31 12.87 -14.73
C ARG A 141 -11.23 12.46 -13.70
N ALA A 142 -10.74 11.23 -13.75
CA ALA A 142 -9.63 10.79 -12.91
C ALA A 142 -8.36 11.62 -13.14
N LEU A 143 -8.00 11.89 -14.39
CA LEU A 143 -6.87 12.75 -14.76
C LEU A 143 -7.04 14.21 -14.31
N GLU A 144 -8.27 14.74 -14.30
CA GLU A 144 -8.58 16.06 -13.73
C GLU A 144 -8.37 16.08 -12.21
N LEU A 145 -8.84 15.05 -11.51
CA LEU A 145 -8.64 14.92 -10.07
C LEU A 145 -7.15 14.82 -9.72
N MET A 146 -6.35 14.10 -10.50
CA MET A 146 -4.88 14.07 -10.32
C MET A 146 -4.28 15.47 -10.47
N GLU A 147 -4.74 16.24 -11.45
CA GLU A 147 -4.29 17.62 -11.64
C GLU A 147 -4.69 18.53 -10.48
N GLN A 148 -5.93 18.41 -10.01
CA GLN A 148 -6.42 19.15 -8.84
C GLN A 148 -5.61 18.79 -7.59
N THR A 149 -5.36 17.50 -7.35
CA THR A 149 -4.55 17.02 -6.22
C THR A 149 -3.13 17.62 -6.24
N ALA A 150 -2.49 17.65 -7.42
CA ALA A 150 -1.16 18.24 -7.56
C ALA A 150 -1.17 19.76 -7.27
N ARG A 151 -2.19 20.48 -7.72
CA ARG A 151 -2.36 21.92 -7.41
C ARG A 151 -2.64 22.17 -5.93
N THR A 152 -3.54 21.40 -5.33
CA THR A 152 -3.85 21.47 -3.90
C THR A 152 -2.60 21.23 -3.05
N TRP A 153 -1.79 20.22 -3.40
CA TRP A 153 -0.51 19.96 -2.75
C TRP A 153 0.48 21.11 -2.87
N THR A 154 0.57 21.76 -4.03
CA THR A 154 1.51 22.88 -4.25
C THR A 154 1.06 24.16 -3.59
N GLY A 155 -0.23 24.44 -3.60
CA GLY A 155 -0.82 25.65 -3.05
C GLY A 155 -0.88 25.68 -1.52
N GLN A 156 -1.16 24.55 -0.90
CA GLN A 156 -1.29 24.39 0.56
C GLN A 156 -2.13 25.50 1.22
N GLU A 157 -3.27 25.83 0.58
CA GLU A 157 -4.23 26.77 1.11
C GLU A 157 -4.91 26.20 2.38
N GLU A 158 -5.65 27.02 3.10
CA GLU A 158 -6.38 26.56 4.29
C GLU A 158 -7.21 25.30 4.01
N LEU A 159 -7.11 24.27 4.86
CA LEU A 159 -7.80 22.96 4.75
C LEU A 159 -7.37 22.12 3.53
N TRP A 160 -6.18 22.35 2.98
CA TRP A 160 -5.71 21.62 1.80
C TRP A 160 -5.64 20.09 2.02
N GLU A 161 -5.36 19.62 3.23
CA GLU A 161 -5.32 18.19 3.54
C GLU A 161 -6.70 17.54 3.36
N LEU A 162 -7.77 18.21 3.79
CA LEU A 162 -9.14 17.74 3.61
C LEU A 162 -9.54 17.74 2.13
N ALA A 163 -9.19 18.80 1.41
CA ALA A 163 -9.45 18.93 -0.03
C ALA A 163 -8.73 17.81 -0.81
N LEU A 164 -7.46 17.56 -0.49
CA LEU A 164 -6.66 16.53 -1.14
C LEU A 164 -7.22 15.13 -0.84
N ARG A 165 -7.57 14.83 0.42
CA ARG A 165 -8.24 13.58 0.79
C ARG A 165 -9.54 13.38 0.04
N GLN A 166 -10.37 14.43 -0.12
CA GLN A 166 -11.62 14.36 -0.87
C GLN A 166 -11.37 14.01 -2.33
N GLN A 167 -10.40 14.65 -2.99
CA GLN A 167 -10.02 14.40 -4.37
C GLN A 167 -9.53 12.95 -4.58
N LEU A 168 -8.68 12.44 -3.71
CA LEU A 168 -8.21 11.06 -3.74
C LEU A 168 -9.35 10.06 -3.49
N THR A 169 -10.30 10.39 -2.59
CA THR A 169 -11.46 9.55 -2.31
C THR A 169 -12.41 9.50 -3.51
N GLU A 170 -12.62 10.62 -4.20
CA GLU A 170 -13.41 10.66 -5.44
C GLU A 170 -12.77 9.82 -6.54
N LEU A 171 -11.46 9.97 -6.76
CA LEU A 171 -10.70 9.18 -7.72
C LEU A 171 -10.80 7.68 -7.41
N TRP A 172 -10.63 7.30 -6.15
CA TRP A 172 -10.79 5.91 -5.72
C TRP A 172 -12.19 5.38 -5.98
N THR A 173 -13.21 6.19 -5.75
CA THR A 173 -14.61 5.85 -6.03
C THR A 173 -14.84 5.58 -7.51
N LEU A 174 -14.24 6.37 -8.41
CA LEU A 174 -14.27 6.13 -9.85
C LEU A 174 -13.61 4.79 -10.21
N LEU A 175 -12.40 4.52 -9.68
CA LEU A 175 -11.70 3.25 -9.90
C LEU A 175 -12.56 2.05 -9.49
N LEU A 176 -13.22 2.11 -8.32
CA LEU A 176 -14.09 1.04 -7.84
C LEU A 176 -15.32 0.83 -8.74
N ARG A 177 -15.97 1.92 -9.14
CA ARG A 177 -17.21 1.86 -9.95
C ARG A 177 -16.96 1.28 -11.33
N GLU A 178 -15.90 1.75 -11.97
CA GLU A 178 -15.63 1.42 -13.37
C GLU A 178 -14.93 0.06 -13.54
N ASN A 179 -14.34 -0.47 -12.47
CA ASN A 179 -13.66 -1.77 -12.51
C ASN A 179 -14.43 -2.86 -11.74
N ARG A 180 -15.74 -2.71 -11.55
CA ARG A 180 -16.60 -3.66 -10.81
C ARG A 180 -16.46 -5.09 -11.30
N GLN A 181 -16.37 -5.30 -12.61
CA GLN A 181 -16.25 -6.66 -13.18
C GLN A 181 -14.92 -7.32 -12.80
N ALA A 182 -13.81 -6.59 -12.88
CA ALA A 182 -12.50 -7.09 -12.45
C ALA A 182 -12.48 -7.39 -10.94
N LEU A 183 -13.15 -6.55 -10.14
CA LEU A 183 -13.28 -6.73 -8.69
C LEU A 183 -14.20 -7.90 -8.35
N ALA A 184 -15.33 -8.06 -9.04
CA ALA A 184 -16.28 -9.16 -8.84
C ALA A 184 -15.71 -10.53 -9.24
N GLN A 185 -14.86 -10.59 -10.26
CA GLN A 185 -14.12 -11.82 -10.59
C GLN A 185 -13.23 -12.32 -9.45
N ARG A 186 -12.88 -11.45 -8.51
CA ARG A 186 -12.17 -11.78 -7.29
C ARG A 186 -13.07 -12.33 -6.20
N GLU A 187 -14.30 -11.81 -6.02
CA GLU A 187 -15.27 -12.37 -5.04
C GLU A 187 -15.64 -13.83 -5.36
N GLN A 188 -15.57 -14.23 -6.61
CA GLN A 188 -15.72 -15.63 -7.02
C GLN A 188 -14.47 -16.49 -6.78
N ARG A 189 -13.36 -15.90 -6.33
CA ARG A 189 -12.04 -16.58 -6.37
C ARG A 189 -11.78 -17.58 -5.28
N ASP A 190 -12.36 -17.53 -4.16
CA ASP A 190 -12.39 -18.63 -3.20
C ASP A 190 -13.08 -18.24 -1.89
N PRO A 191 -14.34 -18.62 -1.65
CA PRO A 191 -14.98 -18.37 -0.37
C PRO A 191 -14.20 -18.98 0.81
N ARG A 192 -13.37 -20.00 0.53
CA ARG A 192 -12.52 -20.65 1.52
C ARG A 192 -11.40 -19.73 2.02
N LEU A 193 -10.82 -18.86 1.16
CA LEU A 193 -9.82 -17.89 1.60
C LEU A 193 -10.38 -16.93 2.64
N LYS A 194 -11.60 -16.42 2.41
CA LYS A 194 -12.27 -15.55 3.38
C LYS A 194 -12.45 -16.25 4.73
N THR A 195 -12.91 -17.50 4.70
CA THR A 195 -13.06 -18.31 5.93
C THR A 195 -11.74 -18.50 6.66
N MET A 196 -10.67 -18.83 5.94
CA MET A 196 -9.32 -18.99 6.51
C MET A 196 -8.79 -17.68 7.12
N LEU A 197 -9.00 -16.55 6.44
CA LEU A 197 -8.58 -15.23 6.93
C LEU A 197 -9.34 -14.83 8.21
N LEU A 198 -10.65 -15.02 8.23
CA LEU A 198 -11.48 -14.76 9.43
C LEU A 198 -11.02 -15.64 10.58
N TYR A 199 -10.82 -16.92 10.35
CA TYR A 199 -10.30 -17.84 11.37
C TYR A 199 -8.97 -17.34 11.96
N LEU A 200 -8.00 -16.97 11.12
CA LEU A 200 -6.71 -16.45 11.59
C LEU A 200 -6.82 -15.14 12.36
N GLN A 201 -7.80 -14.30 12.01
CA GLN A 201 -8.06 -13.04 12.72
C GLN A 201 -8.70 -13.28 14.09
N GLU A 202 -9.70 -14.14 14.15
CA GLU A 202 -10.44 -14.45 15.39
C GLU A 202 -9.56 -15.18 16.42
N HIS A 203 -8.68 -16.07 15.94
CA HIS A 203 -7.78 -16.87 16.79
C HIS A 203 -6.34 -16.32 16.86
N MET A 204 -6.12 -15.05 16.45
CA MET A 204 -4.78 -14.47 16.35
C MET A 204 -3.96 -14.61 17.64
N ALA A 205 -4.59 -14.44 18.80
CA ALA A 205 -3.95 -14.51 20.11
C ALA A 205 -3.64 -15.94 20.58
N GLU A 206 -4.18 -16.95 19.91
CA GLU A 206 -4.07 -18.35 20.29
C GLU A 206 -2.91 -19.07 19.57
N PRO A 207 -2.48 -20.25 20.04
CA PRO A 207 -1.55 -21.11 19.30
C PRO A 207 -2.25 -21.73 18.08
N VAL A 208 -2.23 -21.04 16.94
CA VAL A 208 -2.82 -21.51 15.67
C VAL A 208 -1.80 -22.31 14.88
N ARG A 209 -2.23 -23.47 14.34
CA ARG A 209 -1.48 -24.27 13.36
C ARG A 209 -2.08 -24.13 11.97
N LEU A 210 -1.31 -24.53 10.97
CA LEU A 210 -1.76 -24.53 9.57
C LEU A 210 -3.01 -25.41 9.38
N GLU A 211 -3.03 -26.56 10.07
CA GLU A 211 -4.13 -27.52 10.04
C GLU A 211 -5.45 -26.92 10.53
N ASP A 212 -5.39 -26.04 11.52
CA ASP A 212 -6.57 -25.39 12.11
C ASP A 212 -7.21 -24.43 11.10
N ALA A 213 -6.41 -23.58 10.47
CA ALA A 213 -6.86 -22.67 9.42
C ALA A 213 -7.40 -23.43 8.17
N ALA A 214 -6.78 -24.54 7.83
CA ALA A 214 -7.22 -25.39 6.73
C ALA A 214 -8.56 -26.08 7.06
N ALA A 215 -8.69 -26.62 8.26
CA ALA A 215 -9.90 -27.27 8.73
C ALA A 215 -11.10 -26.31 8.79
N ALA A 216 -10.90 -25.07 9.22
CA ALA A 216 -11.94 -24.03 9.24
C ALA A 216 -12.58 -23.81 7.87
N ALA A 217 -11.83 -24.00 6.78
CA ALA A 217 -12.31 -23.86 5.41
C ALA A 217 -12.62 -25.19 4.71
N GLY A 218 -12.51 -26.32 5.42
CA GLY A 218 -12.74 -27.66 4.86
C GLY A 218 -11.74 -28.06 3.77
N VAL A 219 -10.48 -27.62 3.88
CA VAL A 219 -9.43 -27.91 2.90
C VAL A 219 -8.22 -28.59 3.52
N SER A 220 -7.35 -29.19 2.70
CA SER A 220 -6.08 -29.70 3.18
C SER A 220 -5.09 -28.57 3.50
N PRO A 221 -4.08 -28.79 4.39
CA PRO A 221 -3.01 -27.80 4.66
C PRO A 221 -2.25 -27.36 3.42
N ARG A 222 -2.05 -28.27 2.48
CA ARG A 222 -1.41 -27.98 1.18
C ARG A 222 -2.28 -27.03 0.34
N GLU A 223 -3.57 -27.26 0.29
CA GLU A 223 -4.53 -26.42 -0.42
C GLU A 223 -4.65 -25.05 0.23
N CYS A 224 -4.71 -24.98 1.57
CA CYS A 224 -4.68 -23.74 2.33
C CYS A 224 -3.44 -22.90 1.96
N THR A 225 -2.25 -23.48 1.99
CA THR A 225 -1.01 -22.79 1.60
C THR A 225 -1.03 -22.36 0.14
N ARG A 226 -1.54 -23.20 -0.77
CA ARG A 226 -1.67 -22.87 -2.19
C ARG A 226 -2.62 -21.69 -2.41
N CYS A 227 -3.74 -21.67 -1.69
CA CYS A 227 -4.72 -20.60 -1.74
C CYS A 227 -4.12 -19.27 -1.29
N PHE A 228 -3.40 -19.24 -0.16
CA PHE A 228 -2.73 -18.04 0.33
C PHE A 228 -1.65 -17.55 -0.65
N ARG A 229 -0.81 -18.43 -1.17
CA ARG A 229 0.22 -18.06 -2.16
C ARG A 229 -0.42 -17.47 -3.43
N ARG A 230 -1.48 -18.11 -3.93
CA ARG A 230 -2.15 -17.68 -5.17
C ARG A 230 -2.84 -16.32 -5.04
N HIS A 231 -3.41 -16.01 -3.87
CA HIS A 231 -4.27 -14.84 -3.69
C HIS A 231 -3.64 -13.70 -2.90
N LEU A 232 -2.64 -13.99 -2.08
CA LEU A 232 -2.02 -13.05 -1.14
C LEU A 232 -0.49 -13.04 -1.23
N ASP A 233 0.10 -13.84 -2.12
CA ASP A 233 1.54 -14.01 -2.29
C ASP A 233 2.30 -14.31 -0.99
N THR A 234 1.62 -14.97 -0.04
CA THR A 234 2.16 -15.30 1.28
C THR A 234 1.73 -16.71 1.72
N THR A 235 2.17 -17.14 2.90
CA THR A 235 1.66 -18.36 3.54
C THR A 235 0.70 -18.01 4.68
N PRO A 236 -0.23 -18.93 5.10
CA PRO A 236 -1.13 -18.67 6.21
C PRO A 236 -0.40 -18.26 7.49
N MET A 237 0.69 -18.94 7.82
CA MET A 237 1.47 -18.65 9.04
C MET A 237 2.26 -17.34 8.94
N ALA A 238 2.80 -16.99 7.77
CA ALA A 238 3.44 -15.70 7.55
C ALA A 238 2.41 -14.56 7.65
N TYR A 239 1.22 -14.75 7.10
CA TYR A 239 0.12 -13.81 7.26
C TYR A 239 -0.28 -13.61 8.73
N LEU A 240 -0.41 -14.69 9.50
CA LEU A 240 -0.70 -14.62 10.94
C LEU A 240 0.38 -13.85 11.71
N ILE A 241 1.65 -14.09 11.41
CA ILE A 241 2.76 -13.35 12.01
C ILE A 241 2.65 -11.85 11.70
N GLN A 242 2.40 -11.48 10.44
CA GLN A 242 2.23 -10.08 10.06
C GLN A 242 1.03 -9.43 10.76
N LEU A 243 -0.06 -10.16 10.91
CA LEU A 243 -1.24 -9.70 11.64
C LEU A 243 -0.90 -9.41 13.12
N ARG A 244 -0.20 -10.34 13.79
CA ARG A 244 0.28 -10.18 15.17
C ARG A 244 1.20 -8.98 15.34
N ILE A 245 2.15 -8.80 14.43
CA ILE A 245 3.09 -7.66 14.46
C ILE A 245 2.35 -6.33 14.30
N ARG A 246 1.40 -6.22 13.37
CA ARG A 246 0.60 -5.00 13.20
C ARG A 246 -0.22 -4.67 14.43
N THR A 247 -0.85 -5.67 15.02
CA THR A 247 -1.62 -5.49 16.26
C THR A 247 -0.73 -5.07 17.42
N ALA A 248 0.45 -5.71 17.57
CA ALA A 248 1.42 -5.34 18.59
C ALA A 248 1.94 -3.91 18.39
N ALA A 249 2.21 -3.49 17.16
CA ALA A 249 2.63 -2.12 16.85
C ALA A 249 1.58 -1.10 17.31
N ALA A 250 0.29 -1.34 16.98
CA ALA A 250 -0.80 -0.48 17.42
C ALA A 250 -0.96 -0.44 18.96
N MET A 251 -0.73 -1.55 19.65
CA MET A 251 -0.73 -1.59 21.13
C MET A 251 0.46 -0.80 21.71
N LEU A 252 1.65 -0.94 21.11
CA LEU A 252 2.86 -0.19 21.55
C LEU A 252 2.69 1.32 21.40
N GLU A 253 1.93 1.78 20.42
CA GLU A 253 1.63 3.20 20.20
C GLU A 253 0.60 3.76 21.22
N ARG A 254 -0.37 2.92 21.60
CA ARG A 254 -1.59 3.36 22.32
C ARG A 254 -1.60 3.03 23.81
N THR A 255 -0.74 2.12 24.26
CA THR A 255 -0.73 1.66 25.66
C THR A 255 0.68 1.70 26.25
N ASP A 256 0.73 1.72 27.58
CA ASP A 256 1.97 1.60 28.35
C ASP A 256 2.24 0.17 28.81
N ASP A 257 1.45 -0.80 28.34
CA ASP A 257 1.58 -2.21 28.72
C ASP A 257 3.01 -2.71 28.51
N PRO A 258 3.53 -3.57 29.34
CA PRO A 258 4.87 -4.15 29.18
C PRO A 258 5.02 -4.82 27.79
N VAL A 259 6.14 -4.60 27.13
CA VAL A 259 6.43 -5.17 25.80
C VAL A 259 6.24 -6.69 25.76
N THR A 260 6.58 -7.35 26.86
CA THR A 260 6.42 -8.80 27.03
C THR A 260 4.94 -9.22 27.06
N GLU A 261 4.10 -8.45 27.72
CA GLU A 261 2.65 -8.68 27.80
C GLU A 261 2.00 -8.44 26.45
N ILE A 262 2.35 -7.39 25.73
CA ILE A 262 1.90 -7.15 24.37
C ILE A 262 2.24 -8.34 23.48
N GLY A 263 3.49 -8.83 23.52
CA GLY A 263 3.90 -9.98 22.73
C GLY A 263 3.05 -11.22 23.02
N LEU A 264 2.76 -11.50 24.29
CA LEU A 264 1.88 -12.60 24.70
C LEU A 264 0.43 -12.37 24.26
N ALA A 265 -0.10 -11.16 24.46
CA ALA A 265 -1.48 -10.80 24.13
C ALA A 265 -1.79 -10.95 22.63
N VAL A 266 -0.81 -10.73 21.76
CA VAL A 266 -0.96 -10.95 20.30
C VAL A 266 -0.58 -12.36 19.86
N GLY A 267 -0.30 -13.29 20.79
CA GLY A 267 -0.13 -14.72 20.52
C GLY A 267 1.31 -15.17 20.24
N PHE A 268 2.34 -14.42 20.61
CA PHE A 268 3.71 -14.93 20.59
C PHE A 268 4.01 -15.73 21.87
N GLY A 269 4.42 -16.98 21.71
CA GLY A 269 4.76 -17.85 22.85
C GLY A 269 6.09 -17.52 23.52
N SER A 270 6.89 -16.58 23.01
CA SER A 270 8.20 -16.22 23.54
C SER A 270 8.50 -14.73 23.29
N PRO A 271 8.85 -13.95 24.34
CA PRO A 271 9.24 -12.56 24.20
C PRO A 271 10.47 -12.36 23.32
N SER A 272 11.44 -13.29 23.37
CA SER A 272 12.63 -13.22 22.52
C SER A 272 12.29 -13.42 21.04
N TYR A 273 11.42 -14.35 20.72
CA TYR A 273 10.95 -14.57 19.36
C TYR A 273 10.12 -13.38 18.87
N PHE A 274 9.23 -12.86 19.70
CA PHE A 274 8.50 -11.62 19.41
C PHE A 274 9.44 -10.47 19.07
N GLY A 275 10.41 -10.17 19.93
CA GLY A 275 11.37 -9.07 19.71
C GLY A 275 12.15 -9.21 18.41
N LYS A 276 12.60 -10.45 18.08
CA LYS A 276 13.29 -10.75 16.83
C LYS A 276 12.41 -10.48 15.62
N VAL A 277 11.23 -11.10 15.55
CA VAL A 277 10.32 -11.00 14.41
C VAL A 277 9.78 -9.58 14.24
N PHE A 278 9.49 -8.88 15.35
CA PHE A 278 9.07 -7.48 15.31
C PHE A 278 10.15 -6.59 14.68
N ARG A 279 11.43 -6.77 15.08
CA ARG A 279 12.54 -6.01 14.49
C ARG A 279 12.77 -6.34 13.01
N GLU A 280 12.67 -7.61 12.62
CA GLU A 280 12.77 -8.02 11.23
C GLU A 280 11.65 -7.40 10.36
N SER A 281 10.45 -7.23 10.93
CA SER A 281 9.29 -6.70 10.21
C SER A 281 9.23 -5.17 10.18
N THR A 282 9.71 -4.47 11.22
CA THR A 282 9.56 -3.01 11.39
C THR A 282 10.86 -2.24 11.32
N GLY A 283 12.01 -2.93 11.32
CA GLY A 283 13.35 -2.32 11.40
C GLY A 283 13.75 -1.86 12.81
N LEU A 284 12.83 -1.85 13.78
CA LEU A 284 13.04 -1.39 15.15
C LEU A 284 12.68 -2.49 16.16
N SER A 285 13.37 -2.53 17.30
CA SER A 285 12.89 -3.34 18.42
C SER A 285 11.56 -2.77 18.96
N PRO A 286 10.71 -3.57 19.63
CA PRO A 286 9.46 -3.07 20.20
C PRO A 286 9.63 -1.87 21.15
N ARG A 287 10.74 -1.82 21.91
CA ARG A 287 11.06 -0.70 22.79
C ARG A 287 11.43 0.56 22.03
N GLU A 288 12.28 0.44 20.99
CA GLU A 288 12.66 1.56 20.11
C GLU A 288 11.44 2.08 19.36
N TYR A 289 10.57 1.17 18.88
CA TYR A 289 9.32 1.51 18.21
C TYR A 289 8.42 2.35 19.12
N ARG A 290 8.15 1.89 20.35
CA ARG A 290 7.39 2.66 21.35
C ARG A 290 7.99 4.04 21.62
N GLN A 291 9.28 4.10 21.88
CA GLN A 291 9.95 5.37 22.17
C GLN A 291 9.86 6.38 21.02
N ARG A 292 9.89 5.90 19.79
CA ARG A 292 9.78 6.77 18.62
C ARG A 292 8.37 7.33 18.48
N PHE A 293 7.35 6.50 18.57
CA PHE A 293 5.97 6.90 18.28
C PHE A 293 5.24 7.53 19.48
N GLN A 294 5.58 7.21 20.73
CA GLN A 294 5.04 7.90 21.90
C GLN A 294 5.64 9.29 22.11
N LYS A 295 6.91 9.54 21.76
CA LYS A 295 7.51 10.87 21.82
C LYS A 295 6.92 11.84 20.79
N GLU A 296 6.51 11.35 19.64
CA GLU A 296 5.85 12.16 18.62
C GLU A 296 4.44 12.59 19.04
N GLY A 297 3.73 11.78 19.86
CA GLY A 297 2.38 12.10 20.40
C GLY A 297 2.39 13.10 21.57
N THR A 298 3.50 13.29 22.25
CA THR A 298 3.62 14.25 23.39
C THR A 298 4.19 15.61 23.00
N GLY A 299 4.67 15.77 21.76
CA GLY A 299 5.27 17.02 21.26
C GLY A 299 4.26 18.10 20.82
N THR A 300 2.98 17.80 20.67
CA THR A 300 1.94 18.73 20.18
C THR A 300 1.05 19.35 21.26
N ALA A 301 1.37 19.15 22.55
CA ALA A 301 0.60 19.70 23.67
C ALA A 301 1.33 20.78 24.48
N ARG A 302 2.27 21.53 23.87
CA ARG A 302 2.87 22.73 24.50
C ARG A 302 3.24 23.76 23.44
N THR A 303 2.30 24.56 23.06
CA THR A 303 2.36 26.04 22.93
C THR A 303 1.00 26.54 22.47
#